data_864768c7d129515186787ff6929162c0
#
_entry.id   864768c7d129515186787ff6929162c0
#
_cell.length_a   1.000
_cell.length_b   1.000
_cell.length_c   1.000
_cell.angle_alpha   90.00
_cell.angle_beta   90.00
_cell.angle_gamma   90.00
#
_symmetry.space_group_name_H-M   'P 1'
#
loop_
_entity.id
_entity.type
_entity.pdbx_description
1 polymer ?
#
loop_
_entity_poly.entity_id
_entity_poly.type
_entity_poly.pdbx_seq_one_letter_code
_entity_poly.pdbx_strand_id
1 'polypeptide(L)'
;MSRPLSPGARPIDDQDHDLLMSDTSMTPPAENGADISQPGFRILAQFTRDLSFENPNAPESLRADGQGLQPQIEIGVEMNARGRPDGLFEVDLKLSAQAKRGDSVAFHVELLYGGLFQITGVPDSELEMVLMIECPRYLFPFARRLISDVTAEGGFPPFQLDPIDFAGVYAARKAQGQ
;
A
#
# COMPACT_ATOMS: atom_id res chain seq x y z
N MET A 1 -46.03 58.66 10.02
CA MET A 1 -45.29 58.09 11.16
C MET A 1 -43.89 57.81 10.69
N SER A 2 -43.00 58.75 10.95
CA SER A 2 -41.61 58.77 10.47
C SER A 2 -40.69 58.09 11.54
N ARG A 3 -39.84 57.15 11.12
CA ARG A 3 -38.77 56.61 11.94
C ARG A 3 -37.49 57.42 11.73
N PRO A 4 -36.73 57.77 12.78
CA PRO A 4 -35.54 58.58 12.68
C PRO A 4 -34.31 57.72 12.30
N LEU A 5 -33.40 58.36 11.58
CA LEU A 5 -32.08 57.93 11.18
C LEU A 5 -31.12 57.88 12.36
N SER A 6 -30.30 56.81 12.50
CA SER A 6 -29.16 56.75 13.41
C SER A 6 -27.93 57.41 12.80
N PRO A 7 -27.19 58.20 13.59
CA PRO A 7 -25.94 58.81 13.13
C PRO A 7 -24.72 58.05 13.58
N GLY A 8 -23.64 58.07 12.80
CA GLY A 8 -22.28 58.03 13.32
C GLY A 8 -21.44 56.80 12.94
N ALA A 9 -20.99 56.75 11.71
CA ALA A 9 -19.76 56.04 11.39
C ALA A 9 -18.57 56.95 11.75
N ARG A 10 -17.68 56.49 12.64
CA ARG A 10 -16.42 57.16 12.91
C ARG A 10 -15.40 56.81 11.81
N PRO A 11 -14.52 57.74 11.40
CA PRO A 11 -13.44 57.41 10.48
C PRO A 11 -12.45 56.50 11.13
N ILE A 12 -12.00 55.49 10.39
CA ILE A 12 -10.95 54.56 10.76
C ILE A 12 -9.63 55.34 10.61
N ASP A 13 -8.91 55.47 11.68
CA ASP A 13 -7.61 56.14 11.76
C ASP A 13 -6.55 55.24 11.08
N ASP A 14 -5.82 55.85 10.15
CA ASP A 14 -4.91 55.19 9.18
C ASP A 14 -3.49 54.94 9.77
N GLN A 15 -3.36 54.64 11.07
CA GLN A 15 -2.08 54.55 11.74
C GLN A 15 -1.73 53.18 12.33
N ASP A 16 -2.52 52.10 12.07
CA ASP A 16 -2.21 50.77 12.62
C ASP A 16 -1.67 49.75 11.58
N HIS A 17 -1.09 50.19 10.48
CA HIS A 17 -0.60 49.30 9.43
C HIS A 17 0.89 48.98 9.48
N ASP A 18 1.61 49.29 10.54
CA ASP A 18 3.08 49.15 10.53
C ASP A 18 3.69 48.19 11.55
N LEU A 19 2.96 47.18 12.04
CA LEU A 19 3.49 46.25 13.03
C LEU A 19 3.22 44.76 12.77
N LEU A 20 3.20 44.25 11.54
CA LEU A 20 3.16 42.78 11.29
C LEU A 20 3.92 42.37 10.01
N MET A 21 5.10 42.91 9.79
CA MET A 21 6.10 42.29 8.92
C MET A 21 7.20 41.69 9.78
N SER A 22 6.85 40.67 10.60
CA SER A 22 7.84 39.74 11.12
C SER A 22 8.29 38.88 9.97
N ASP A 23 9.48 39.19 9.49
CA ASP A 23 10.26 38.42 8.54
C ASP A 23 10.49 37.01 9.12
N THR A 24 9.51 36.13 8.90
CA THR A 24 9.69 34.71 9.16
C THR A 24 10.51 34.14 8.01
N SER A 25 11.81 34.31 8.09
CA SER A 25 12.78 33.58 7.32
C SER A 25 12.50 32.08 7.52
N MET A 26 11.69 31.49 6.64
CA MET A 26 11.57 30.05 6.51
C MET A 26 12.89 29.52 5.95
N THR A 27 13.83 29.24 6.85
CA THR A 27 14.95 28.39 6.53
C THR A 27 14.35 27.05 6.04
N PRO A 28 14.62 26.60 4.81
CA PRO A 28 14.18 25.28 4.38
C PRO A 28 14.76 24.27 5.38
N PRO A 29 14.01 23.22 5.76
CA PRO A 29 14.56 22.17 6.61
C PRO A 29 15.83 21.67 5.95
N ALA A 30 16.94 21.71 6.71
CA ALA A 30 18.21 21.15 6.25
C ALA A 30 17.92 19.74 5.73
N GLU A 31 18.28 19.49 4.47
CA GLU A 31 18.43 18.14 3.98
C GLU A 31 19.40 17.45 4.94
N ASN A 32 18.86 16.65 5.85
CA ASN A 32 19.67 15.75 6.63
C ASN A 32 20.31 14.81 5.60
N GLY A 33 21.53 15.13 5.22
CA GLY A 33 22.41 14.21 4.53
C GLY A 33 22.42 12.94 5.38
N ALA A 34 21.68 11.92 4.93
CA ALA A 34 21.63 10.66 5.62
C ALA A 34 23.08 10.17 5.73
N ASP A 35 23.58 10.06 6.95
CA ASP A 35 24.87 9.45 7.22
C ASP A 35 24.79 8.00 6.69
N ILE A 36 25.40 7.78 5.53
CA ILE A 36 25.40 6.48 4.84
C ILE A 36 26.17 5.40 5.60
N SER A 37 26.82 5.76 6.72
CA SER A 37 27.50 4.82 7.61
C SER A 37 26.54 4.10 8.58
N GLN A 38 25.29 4.59 8.74
CA GLN A 38 24.29 3.93 9.57
C GLN A 38 23.37 3.03 8.73
N PRO A 39 22.97 1.87 9.27
CA PRO A 39 21.95 1.03 8.62
C PRO A 39 20.70 1.85 8.36
N GLY A 40 20.27 1.89 7.10
CA GLY A 40 19.10 2.65 6.66
C GLY A 40 18.17 1.82 5.82
N PHE A 41 16.87 1.96 6.09
CA PHE A 41 15.80 1.34 5.31
C PHE A 41 14.77 2.42 4.95
N ARG A 42 14.59 2.68 3.66
CA ARG A 42 13.62 3.66 3.15
C ARG A 42 12.80 3.06 2.01
N ILE A 43 11.50 3.28 2.05
CA ILE A 43 10.60 2.99 0.95
C ILE A 43 10.48 4.27 0.13
N LEU A 44 10.95 4.24 -1.10
CA LEU A 44 10.93 5.40 -2.00
C LEU A 44 9.63 5.48 -2.80
N ALA A 45 9.08 4.33 -3.18
CA ALA A 45 7.82 4.23 -3.90
C ALA A 45 7.16 2.88 -3.65
N GLN A 46 5.83 2.86 -3.75
CA GLN A 46 5.01 1.65 -3.80
C GLN A 46 4.02 1.81 -4.95
N PHE A 47 3.76 0.73 -5.68
CA PHE A 47 2.90 0.80 -6.87
C PHE A 47 2.28 -0.56 -7.21
N THR A 48 1.09 -0.50 -7.77
CA THR A 48 0.50 -1.66 -8.44
C THR A 48 1.18 -1.82 -9.80
N ARG A 49 1.76 -3.00 -10.05
CA ARG A 49 2.36 -3.33 -11.35
C ARG A 49 1.35 -4.02 -12.26
N ASP A 50 0.56 -4.90 -11.67
CA ASP A 50 -0.50 -5.62 -12.36
C ASP A 50 -1.61 -5.98 -11.39
N LEU A 51 -2.87 -5.95 -11.85
CA LEU A 51 -4.04 -6.34 -11.09
C LEU A 51 -5.08 -6.90 -12.05
N SER A 52 -5.48 -8.15 -11.84
CA SER A 52 -6.59 -8.77 -12.54
C SER A 52 -7.63 -9.29 -11.56
N PHE A 53 -8.89 -9.19 -11.96
CA PHE A 53 -10.02 -9.78 -11.26
C PHE A 53 -10.95 -10.43 -12.28
N GLU A 54 -11.27 -11.68 -12.05
CA GLU A 54 -12.13 -12.48 -12.92
C GLU A 54 -13.30 -13.04 -12.14
N ASN A 55 -14.50 -12.90 -12.69
CA ASN A 55 -15.72 -13.54 -12.23
C ASN A 55 -16.36 -14.26 -13.42
N PRO A 56 -15.86 -15.46 -13.79
CA PRO A 56 -16.24 -16.14 -15.03
C PRO A 56 -17.67 -16.62 -15.04
N ASN A 57 -18.30 -16.77 -13.87
CA ASN A 57 -19.67 -17.28 -13.72
C ASN A 57 -20.66 -16.20 -13.25
N ALA A 58 -20.35 -14.90 -13.50
CA ALA A 58 -21.31 -13.83 -13.24
C ALA A 58 -22.51 -13.92 -14.21
N PRO A 59 -23.75 -13.60 -13.77
CA PRO A 59 -24.13 -13.16 -12.42
C PRO A 59 -24.45 -14.31 -11.45
N GLU A 60 -24.41 -15.57 -11.89
CA GLU A 60 -24.81 -16.74 -11.09
C GLU A 60 -23.92 -16.92 -9.86
N SER A 61 -22.63 -16.64 -9.98
CA SER A 61 -21.66 -16.69 -8.88
C SER A 61 -22.01 -15.77 -7.71
N LEU A 62 -22.79 -14.69 -7.97
CA LEU A 62 -23.21 -13.71 -6.96
C LEU A 62 -24.52 -14.12 -6.26
N ARG A 63 -25.20 -15.13 -6.76
CA ARG A 63 -26.44 -15.62 -6.13
C ARG A 63 -26.08 -16.47 -4.90
N ALA A 64 -26.83 -16.24 -3.82
CA ALA A 64 -26.83 -17.18 -2.70
C ALA A 64 -27.55 -18.43 -3.13
N ASP A 65 -26.85 -19.51 -3.38
CA ASP A 65 -27.40 -20.78 -3.87
C ASP A 65 -28.17 -21.60 -2.84
N GLY A 66 -28.50 -20.99 -1.70
CA GLY A 66 -29.31 -21.63 -0.65
C GLY A 66 -28.70 -22.92 -0.02
N GLN A 67 -27.58 -23.39 -0.57
CA GLN A 67 -26.90 -24.61 -0.09
C GLN A 67 -25.91 -24.35 1.04
N GLY A 68 -25.67 -23.09 1.35
CA GLY A 68 -24.78 -22.69 2.48
C GLY A 68 -23.32 -23.12 2.32
N LEU A 69 -22.90 -23.52 1.12
CA LEU A 69 -21.53 -23.93 0.86
C LEU A 69 -20.60 -22.71 1.00
N GLN A 70 -19.74 -22.75 2.01
CA GLN A 70 -18.66 -21.79 2.14
C GLN A 70 -17.69 -21.96 0.97
N PRO A 71 -17.25 -20.87 0.32
CA PRO A 71 -16.27 -20.99 -0.74
C PRO A 71 -14.94 -21.52 -0.18
N GLN A 72 -14.33 -22.44 -0.88
CA GLN A 72 -12.95 -22.83 -0.66
C GLN A 72 -12.06 -21.79 -1.32
N ILE A 73 -11.06 -21.29 -0.56
CA ILE A 73 -10.16 -20.27 -1.06
C ILE A 73 -8.75 -20.83 -1.10
N GLU A 74 -8.16 -20.77 -2.28
CA GLU A 74 -6.76 -21.11 -2.54
C GLU A 74 -5.98 -19.79 -2.63
N ILE A 75 -4.89 -19.67 -1.87
CA ILE A 75 -4.06 -18.45 -1.82
C ILE A 75 -2.67 -18.80 -2.31
N GLY A 76 -2.15 -17.98 -3.23
CA GLY A 76 -0.76 -18.02 -3.68
C GLY A 76 0.00 -16.79 -3.22
N VAL A 77 1.27 -16.98 -2.82
CA VAL A 77 2.17 -15.91 -2.41
C VAL A 77 3.53 -16.15 -3.04
N GLU A 78 3.98 -15.20 -3.85
CA GLU A 78 5.30 -15.22 -4.46
C GLU A 78 6.01 -13.89 -4.19
N MET A 79 7.31 -13.93 -4.00
CA MET A 79 8.14 -12.75 -3.76
C MET A 79 9.32 -12.78 -4.72
N ASN A 80 9.67 -11.63 -5.26
CA ASN A 80 10.86 -11.46 -6.08
C ASN A 80 11.56 -10.16 -5.72
N ALA A 81 12.90 -10.18 -5.75
CA ALA A 81 13.70 -8.99 -5.48
C ALA A 81 14.82 -8.88 -6.52
N ARG A 82 15.14 -7.64 -6.91
CA ARG A 82 16.23 -7.36 -7.83
C ARG A 82 16.96 -6.08 -7.44
N GLY A 83 18.30 -6.13 -7.51
CA GLY A 83 19.14 -4.94 -7.43
C GLY A 83 19.06 -4.13 -8.72
N ARG A 84 19.19 -2.81 -8.62
CA ARG A 84 19.22 -1.87 -9.72
C ARG A 84 20.61 -1.26 -9.87
N PRO A 85 20.98 -0.76 -11.07
CA PRO A 85 22.26 -0.11 -11.30
C PRO A 85 22.50 1.15 -10.46
N ASP A 86 21.42 1.79 -9.98
CA ASP A 86 21.44 2.98 -9.11
C ASP A 86 21.61 2.65 -7.61
N GLY A 87 21.88 1.38 -7.27
CA GLY A 87 22.05 0.93 -5.89
C GLY A 87 20.76 0.78 -5.09
N LEU A 88 19.61 0.91 -5.76
CA LEU A 88 18.30 0.67 -5.18
C LEU A 88 17.87 -0.78 -5.36
N PHE A 89 16.86 -1.19 -4.62
CA PHE A 89 16.27 -2.52 -4.72
C PHE A 89 14.80 -2.42 -5.09
N GLU A 90 14.37 -3.26 -5.99
CA GLU A 90 12.98 -3.40 -6.37
C GLU A 90 12.49 -4.75 -5.86
N VAL A 91 11.38 -4.73 -5.11
CA VAL A 91 10.76 -5.92 -4.55
C VAL A 91 9.32 -6.00 -5.04
N ASP A 92 8.97 -7.15 -5.58
CA ASP A 92 7.64 -7.48 -6.05
C ASP A 92 7.01 -8.53 -5.12
N LEU A 93 5.79 -8.26 -4.67
CA LEU A 93 4.92 -9.18 -3.96
C LEU A 93 3.76 -9.56 -4.89
N LYS A 94 3.72 -10.82 -5.32
CA LYS A 94 2.59 -11.37 -6.05
C LYS A 94 1.67 -12.11 -5.10
N LEU A 95 0.41 -11.74 -5.11
CA LEU A 95 -0.66 -12.40 -4.36
C LEU A 95 -1.71 -12.89 -5.33
N SER A 96 -2.19 -14.11 -5.13
CA SER A 96 -3.35 -14.63 -5.85
C SER A 96 -4.35 -15.23 -4.86
N ALA A 97 -5.63 -15.11 -5.18
CA ALA A 97 -6.69 -15.79 -4.46
C ALA A 97 -7.75 -16.30 -5.44
N GLN A 98 -8.09 -17.57 -5.33
CA GLN A 98 -9.15 -18.19 -6.09
C GLN A 98 -10.21 -18.75 -5.13
N ALA A 99 -11.47 -18.31 -5.29
CA ALA A 99 -12.60 -18.80 -4.54
C ALA A 99 -13.41 -19.78 -5.39
N LYS A 100 -13.68 -20.99 -4.86
CA LYS A 100 -14.45 -22.05 -5.52
C LYS A 100 -15.63 -22.47 -4.66
N ARG A 101 -16.78 -22.72 -5.29
CA ARG A 101 -17.94 -23.40 -4.71
C ARG A 101 -18.16 -24.71 -5.46
N GLY A 102 -17.79 -25.83 -4.83
CA GLY A 102 -17.69 -27.09 -5.55
C GLY A 102 -16.71 -26.99 -6.71
N ASP A 103 -17.15 -27.34 -7.92
CA ASP A 103 -16.33 -27.27 -9.13
C ASP A 103 -16.38 -25.90 -9.83
N SER A 104 -17.19 -24.95 -9.33
CA SER A 104 -17.38 -23.65 -9.95
C SER A 104 -16.48 -22.60 -9.33
N VAL A 105 -15.74 -21.86 -10.17
CA VAL A 105 -14.95 -20.70 -9.75
C VAL A 105 -15.90 -19.53 -9.52
N ALA A 106 -15.93 -19.02 -8.29
CA ALA A 106 -16.66 -17.81 -7.95
C ALA A 106 -15.89 -16.55 -8.40
N PHE A 107 -14.63 -16.45 -8.01
CA PHE A 107 -13.74 -15.41 -8.51
C PHE A 107 -12.28 -15.88 -8.49
N HIS A 108 -11.48 -15.21 -9.29
CA HIS A 108 -10.02 -15.27 -9.26
C HIS A 108 -9.47 -13.85 -9.27
N VAL A 109 -8.52 -13.57 -8.38
CA VAL A 109 -7.80 -12.30 -8.32
C VAL A 109 -6.31 -12.55 -8.30
N GLU A 110 -5.55 -11.79 -9.11
CA GLU A 110 -4.11 -11.73 -9.05
C GLU A 110 -3.65 -10.28 -8.92
N LEU A 111 -2.69 -10.04 -8.04
CA LEU A 111 -2.09 -8.74 -7.82
C LEU A 111 -0.57 -8.89 -7.80
N LEU A 112 0.11 -8.09 -8.62
CA LEU A 112 1.55 -7.86 -8.54
C LEU A 112 1.79 -6.46 -8.00
N TYR A 113 2.24 -6.37 -6.75
CA TYR A 113 2.47 -5.12 -6.03
C TYR A 113 3.95 -4.91 -5.80
N GLY A 114 4.49 -3.79 -6.26
CA GLY A 114 5.90 -3.48 -6.23
C GLY A 114 6.26 -2.38 -5.24
N GLY A 115 7.51 -2.43 -4.77
CA GLY A 115 8.13 -1.36 -3.99
C GLY A 115 9.56 -1.09 -4.42
N LEU A 116 9.96 0.18 -4.36
CA LEU A 116 11.33 0.63 -4.56
C LEU A 116 11.92 0.99 -3.21
N PHE A 117 13.06 0.37 -2.89
CA PHE A 117 13.69 0.47 -1.59
C PHE A 117 15.13 0.98 -1.71
N GLN A 118 15.52 1.83 -0.76
CA GLN A 118 16.89 2.17 -0.48
C GLN A 118 17.29 1.45 0.81
N ILE A 119 18.33 0.61 0.73
CA ILE A 119 18.84 -0.17 1.85
C ILE A 119 20.33 0.09 1.92
N THR A 120 20.82 0.57 3.09
CA THR A 120 22.21 0.92 3.32
C THR A 120 22.71 0.30 4.63
N GLY A 121 24.00 -0.02 4.71
CA GLY A 121 24.62 -0.52 5.94
C GLY A 121 24.18 -1.93 6.36
N VAL A 122 23.55 -2.69 5.48
CA VAL A 122 23.20 -4.10 5.71
C VAL A 122 24.28 -4.98 5.07
N PRO A 123 24.86 -5.95 5.81
CA PRO A 123 25.79 -6.92 5.24
C PRO A 123 25.17 -7.72 4.10
N ASP A 124 25.95 -8.05 3.07
CA ASP A 124 25.48 -8.85 1.91
C ASP A 124 24.85 -10.19 2.33
N SER A 125 25.35 -10.80 3.42
CA SER A 125 24.81 -12.05 3.97
C SER A 125 23.39 -11.93 4.53
N GLU A 126 22.95 -10.71 4.90
CA GLU A 126 21.64 -10.43 5.48
C GLU A 126 20.70 -9.77 4.49
N LEU A 127 21.25 -9.21 3.41
CA LEU A 127 20.49 -8.43 2.43
C LEU A 127 19.33 -9.23 1.82
N GLU A 128 19.56 -10.49 1.49
CA GLU A 128 18.52 -11.36 0.93
C GLU A 128 17.33 -11.53 1.90
N MET A 129 17.59 -11.69 3.20
CA MET A 129 16.52 -11.77 4.21
C MET A 129 15.72 -10.48 4.30
N VAL A 130 16.40 -9.33 4.29
CA VAL A 130 15.72 -8.03 4.31
C VAL A 130 14.82 -7.88 3.09
N LEU A 131 15.32 -8.21 1.90
CA LEU A 131 14.57 -8.09 0.65
C LEU A 131 13.39 -9.06 0.57
N MET A 132 13.53 -10.28 1.08
CA MET A 132 12.53 -11.34 0.94
C MET A 132 11.57 -11.46 2.12
N ILE A 133 11.88 -10.86 3.26
CA ILE A 133 11.03 -10.92 4.46
C ILE A 133 10.54 -9.53 4.85
N GLU A 134 11.47 -8.58 5.08
CA GLU A 134 11.07 -7.28 5.62
C GLU A 134 10.37 -6.42 4.55
N CYS A 135 10.91 -6.33 3.34
CA CYS A 135 10.27 -5.53 2.28
C CYS A 135 8.83 -5.98 1.98
N PRO A 136 8.53 -7.29 1.78
CA PRO A 136 7.16 -7.75 1.59
C PRO A 136 6.22 -7.44 2.78
N ARG A 137 6.72 -7.45 4.02
CA ARG A 137 5.93 -7.03 5.19
C ARG A 137 5.39 -5.61 5.08
N TYR A 138 6.19 -4.69 4.53
CA TYR A 138 5.76 -3.31 4.31
C TYR A 138 4.81 -3.17 3.12
N LEU A 139 4.92 -4.01 2.10
CA LEU A 139 4.04 -4.00 0.93
C LEU A 139 2.68 -4.63 1.21
N PHE A 140 2.65 -5.66 2.04
CA PHE A 140 1.47 -6.50 2.27
C PHE A 140 0.21 -5.74 2.72
N PRO A 141 0.25 -4.79 3.66
CA PRO A 141 -0.97 -4.07 4.08
C PRO A 141 -1.67 -3.35 2.93
N PHE A 142 -0.92 -2.81 1.99
CA PHE A 142 -1.45 -2.12 0.81
C PHE A 142 -1.97 -3.12 -0.23
N ALA A 143 -1.21 -4.18 -0.50
CA ALA A 143 -1.61 -5.26 -1.40
C ALA A 143 -2.89 -5.95 -0.89
N ARG A 144 -2.97 -6.27 0.41
CA ARG A 144 -4.16 -6.83 1.06
C ARG A 144 -5.39 -5.95 0.87
N ARG A 145 -5.24 -4.63 1.02
CA ARG A 145 -6.33 -3.68 0.82
C ARG A 145 -6.84 -3.72 -0.61
N LEU A 146 -5.95 -3.70 -1.61
CA LEU A 146 -6.33 -3.74 -3.02
C LEU A 146 -7.13 -4.99 -3.36
N ILE A 147 -6.72 -6.16 -2.84
CA ILE A 147 -7.48 -7.41 -3.04
C ILE A 147 -8.87 -7.32 -2.40
N SER A 148 -8.97 -6.76 -1.20
CA SER A 148 -10.25 -6.55 -0.54
C SER A 148 -11.17 -5.61 -1.31
N ASP A 149 -10.62 -4.50 -1.79
CA ASP A 149 -11.37 -3.49 -2.55
C ASP A 149 -11.87 -4.09 -3.88
N VAL A 150 -11.02 -4.78 -4.65
CA VAL A 150 -11.41 -5.33 -5.96
C VAL A 150 -12.42 -6.48 -5.85
N THR A 151 -12.35 -7.29 -4.79
CA THR A 151 -13.36 -8.34 -4.56
C THR A 151 -14.71 -7.74 -4.20
N ALA A 152 -14.74 -6.65 -3.42
CA ALA A 152 -15.96 -5.91 -3.12
C ALA A 152 -16.58 -5.29 -4.39
N GLU A 153 -15.76 -4.67 -5.24
CA GLU A 153 -16.19 -4.13 -6.53
C GLU A 153 -16.68 -5.23 -7.48
N GLY A 154 -16.15 -6.45 -7.36
CA GLY A 154 -16.62 -7.63 -8.06
C GLY A 154 -17.97 -8.17 -7.58
N GLY A 155 -18.60 -7.56 -6.57
CA GLY A 155 -19.89 -7.94 -6.03
C GLY A 155 -19.86 -9.01 -4.93
N PHE A 156 -18.67 -9.35 -4.42
CA PHE A 156 -18.50 -10.29 -3.31
C PHE A 156 -18.30 -9.55 -1.98
N PRO A 157 -18.45 -10.21 -0.83
CA PRO A 157 -17.95 -9.67 0.43
C PRO A 157 -16.46 -9.36 0.32
N PRO A 158 -15.96 -8.23 0.91
CA PRO A 158 -14.54 -7.90 0.89
C PRO A 158 -13.68 -9.05 1.38
N PHE A 159 -12.80 -9.57 0.53
CA PHE A 159 -11.94 -10.68 0.90
C PHE A 159 -10.73 -10.17 1.70
N GLN A 160 -10.64 -10.58 2.95
CA GLN A 160 -9.57 -10.18 3.85
C GLN A 160 -8.53 -11.30 3.97
N LEU A 161 -7.34 -11.09 3.39
CA LEU A 161 -6.20 -11.99 3.59
C LEU A 161 -5.74 -11.95 5.05
N ASP A 162 -5.47 -13.10 5.62
CA ASP A 162 -4.80 -13.18 6.92
C ASP A 162 -3.32 -12.72 6.82
N PRO A 163 -2.71 -12.30 7.94
CA PRO A 163 -1.28 -11.98 7.96
C PRO A 163 -0.44 -13.15 7.44
N ILE A 164 0.53 -12.84 6.57
CA ILE A 164 1.42 -13.83 5.95
C ILE A 164 2.71 -13.94 6.78
N ASP A 165 3.13 -15.17 7.07
CA ASP A 165 4.46 -15.46 7.60
C ASP A 165 5.49 -15.49 6.46
N PHE A 166 6.02 -14.31 6.12
CA PHE A 166 7.01 -14.18 5.05
C PHE A 166 8.32 -14.93 5.36
N ALA A 167 8.68 -15.09 6.63
CA ALA A 167 9.85 -15.87 7.01
C ALA A 167 9.64 -17.36 6.70
N GLY A 168 8.47 -17.89 7.04
CA GLY A 168 8.07 -19.26 6.70
C GLY A 168 8.01 -19.50 5.19
N VAL A 169 7.42 -18.56 4.42
CA VAL A 169 7.38 -18.64 2.95
C VAL A 169 8.78 -18.64 2.34
N TYR A 170 9.68 -17.76 2.83
CA TYR A 170 11.07 -17.71 2.39
C TYR A 170 11.82 -19.00 2.70
N ALA A 171 11.68 -19.52 3.92
CA ALA A 171 12.32 -20.78 4.33
C ALA A 171 11.84 -21.97 3.49
N ALA A 172 10.53 -22.08 3.22
CA ALA A 172 9.96 -23.11 2.38
C ALA A 172 10.49 -23.04 0.93
N ARG A 173 10.62 -21.85 0.36
CA ARG A 173 11.18 -21.62 -0.96
C ARG A 173 12.65 -22.06 -1.04
N LYS A 174 13.46 -21.68 -0.05
CA LYS A 174 14.87 -22.10 0.04
C LYS A 174 15.03 -23.62 0.13
N ALA A 175 14.15 -24.29 0.86
CA ALA A 175 14.16 -25.76 0.97
C ALA A 175 13.82 -26.47 -0.35
N GLN A 176 13.08 -25.79 -1.27
CA GLN A 176 12.72 -26.31 -2.60
C GLN A 176 13.78 -25.99 -3.68
N GLY A 177 14.89 -25.33 -3.31
CA GLY A 177 16.01 -25.03 -4.21
C GLY A 177 15.74 -23.87 -5.20
N GLN A 178 14.82 -22.99 -4.86
CA GLN A 178 14.48 -21.78 -5.64
C GLN A 178 14.98 -20.51 -4.95
#